data_09d5db94c80f768d0f1f5b44a76d514e
#
_entry.id   09d5db94c80f768d0f1f5b44a76d514e
#
_cell.length_a   1.000
_cell.length_b   1.000
_cell.length_c   1.000
_cell.angle_alpha   90.00
_cell.angle_beta   90.00
_cell.angle_gamma   90.00
#
_symmetry.space_group_name_H-M   'P 1'
#
loop_
_entity.id
_entity.type
_entity.pdbx_description
1 polymer ?
#
loop_
_entity_poly.entity_id
_entity_poly.type
_entity_poly.pdbx_seq_one_letter_code
_entity_poly.pdbx_strand_id
1 'polypeptide(L)'
;MLNTCGNFISFSCSKCKLTSPLFSESRAIAKYILRKYKSSEVDLLRESDIGEAALVDVWTEVEAHQYYPALSPIVFECIIFPIMRGVPTNQQVVDESLEKLKKVLETYEARLSASRYLAGDFLSFADLNHFPFTYYFMATPYASLFDAYPHVKAWWEGLMSRPSIKKISANMPTKF
;
A
#
# COMPACT_ATOMS: atom_id res chain seq x y z
N MET A 1 -9.98 -35.54 0.54
CA MET A 1 -8.74 -35.11 1.24
C MET A 1 -8.28 -33.83 0.56
N LEU A 2 -8.58 -32.67 1.16
CA LEU A 2 -8.16 -31.37 0.66
C LEU A 2 -6.82 -31.05 1.31
N ASN A 3 -5.75 -31.11 0.52
CA ASN A 3 -4.44 -30.66 0.94
C ASN A 3 -4.43 -29.11 0.94
N THR A 4 -4.39 -28.55 2.14
CA THR A 4 -4.10 -27.14 2.38
C THR A 4 -2.60 -26.88 2.18
N CYS A 5 -2.17 -26.74 0.93
CA CYS A 5 -0.90 -26.09 0.62
C CYS A 5 -1.18 -24.59 0.45
N GLY A 6 -0.50 -23.79 1.30
CA GLY A 6 -0.65 -22.34 1.29
C GLY A 6 -0.46 -21.74 -0.10
N ASN A 7 -1.29 -20.74 -0.42
CA ASN A 7 -1.28 -20.04 -1.69
C ASN A 7 0.01 -19.22 -1.85
N PHE A 8 1.07 -19.86 -2.32
CA PHE A 8 2.23 -19.13 -2.86
C PHE A 8 1.86 -18.60 -4.25
N ILE A 9 1.64 -17.32 -4.37
CA ILE A 9 1.49 -16.67 -5.67
C ILE A 9 2.89 -16.59 -6.27
N SER A 10 3.18 -17.49 -7.23
CA SER A 10 4.40 -17.46 -8.02
C SER A 10 4.32 -16.31 -9.02
N PHE A 11 5.05 -15.23 -8.80
CA PHE A 11 5.21 -14.17 -9.79
C PHE A 11 6.31 -14.58 -10.79
N SER A 12 5.90 -14.97 -11.99
CA SER A 12 6.79 -15.13 -13.13
C SER A 12 6.79 -13.84 -13.95
N CYS A 13 7.84 -13.05 -13.84
CA CYS A 13 8.07 -11.92 -14.75
C CYS A 13 9.08 -12.35 -15.82
N SER A 14 8.61 -12.54 -17.05
CA SER A 14 9.44 -12.94 -18.19
C SER A 14 10.55 -11.95 -18.54
N LYS A 15 10.41 -10.67 -18.17
CA LYS A 15 11.43 -9.62 -18.36
C LYS A 15 12.50 -9.60 -17.27
N CYS A 16 12.22 -10.09 -16.07
CA CYS A 16 13.15 -9.97 -14.93
C CYS A 16 14.03 -11.18 -14.69
N LYS A 17 13.88 -12.30 -15.46
CA LYS A 17 14.59 -13.58 -15.22
C LYS A 17 14.61 -13.97 -13.71
N LEU A 18 13.51 -13.76 -13.03
CA LEU A 18 13.30 -14.24 -11.66
C LEU A 18 13.01 -15.75 -11.75
N THR A 19 14.05 -16.55 -11.85
CA THR A 19 13.99 -18.02 -11.95
C THR A 19 14.08 -18.70 -10.60
N SER A 20 13.90 -17.98 -9.49
CA SER A 20 13.94 -18.59 -8.17
C SER A 20 12.52 -18.76 -7.60
N PRO A 21 12.14 -19.98 -7.18
CA PRO A 21 10.82 -20.26 -6.57
C PRO A 21 10.64 -19.70 -5.16
N LEU A 22 11.57 -18.89 -4.67
CA LEU A 22 11.69 -18.47 -3.26
C LEU A 22 11.20 -17.04 -2.96
N PHE A 23 10.63 -16.31 -3.94
CA PHE A 23 10.10 -14.98 -3.66
C PHE A 23 8.60 -15.03 -3.41
N SER A 24 8.22 -15.14 -2.16
CA SER A 24 6.92 -14.75 -1.62
C SER A 24 7.04 -13.36 -0.98
N GLU A 25 5.93 -12.76 -0.56
CA GLU A 25 5.87 -11.46 0.08
C GLU A 25 6.17 -10.27 -0.86
N SER A 26 5.09 -9.57 -1.26
CA SER A 26 5.16 -8.47 -2.24
C SER A 26 6.15 -7.37 -1.85
N ARG A 27 6.27 -7.05 -0.54
CA ARG A 27 7.19 -6.04 -0.02
C ARG A 27 8.65 -6.45 -0.19
N ALA A 28 8.96 -7.72 0.07
CA ALA A 28 10.30 -8.27 -0.12
C ALA A 28 10.67 -8.30 -1.61
N ILE A 29 9.74 -8.70 -2.47
CA ILE A 29 9.93 -8.69 -3.93
C ILE A 29 10.20 -7.27 -4.42
N ALA A 30 9.42 -6.28 -3.98
CA ALA A 30 9.61 -4.90 -4.38
C ALA A 30 10.97 -4.35 -3.91
N LYS A 31 11.37 -4.58 -2.66
CA LYS A 31 12.71 -4.21 -2.15
C LYS A 31 13.83 -4.86 -2.96
N TYR A 32 13.68 -6.15 -3.32
CA TYR A 32 14.65 -6.82 -4.20
C TYR A 32 14.77 -6.14 -5.57
N ILE A 33 13.64 -5.79 -6.18
CA ILE A 33 13.62 -5.11 -7.50
C ILE A 33 14.29 -3.74 -7.39
N LEU A 34 14.00 -2.96 -6.35
CA LEU A 34 14.60 -1.65 -6.12
C LEU A 34 16.12 -1.73 -5.94
N ARG A 35 16.63 -2.77 -5.24
CA ARG A 35 18.07 -3.00 -5.09
C ARG A 35 18.71 -3.44 -6.40
N LYS A 36 18.08 -4.38 -7.11
CA LYS A 36 18.60 -4.95 -8.37
C LYS A 36 18.70 -3.91 -9.47
N TYR A 37 17.76 -2.96 -9.53
CA TYR A 37 17.67 -1.91 -10.55
C TYR A 37 17.94 -0.53 -9.97
N LYS A 38 18.73 -0.45 -8.90
CA LYS A 38 19.13 0.81 -8.28
C LYS A 38 19.79 1.73 -9.33
N SER A 39 19.35 2.98 -9.37
CA SER A 39 19.96 4.01 -10.22
C SER A 39 20.40 5.19 -9.35
N SER A 40 21.27 6.04 -9.89
CA SER A 40 21.70 7.27 -9.24
C SER A 40 20.57 8.33 -9.12
N GLU A 41 19.52 8.17 -9.93
CA GLU A 41 18.43 9.14 -10.00
C GLU A 41 17.30 8.85 -8.99
N VAL A 42 17.16 7.58 -8.56
CA VAL A 42 16.04 7.15 -7.70
C VAL A 42 16.56 6.21 -6.62
N ASP A 43 16.59 6.69 -5.38
CA ASP A 43 16.89 5.91 -4.17
C ASP A 43 15.68 5.90 -3.23
N LEU A 44 14.77 4.95 -3.47
CA LEU A 44 13.54 4.79 -2.67
C LEU A 44 13.77 4.03 -1.36
N LEU A 45 14.89 3.36 -1.19
CA LEU A 45 15.24 2.63 0.03
C LEU A 45 16.20 3.40 0.94
N ARG A 46 16.83 4.48 0.42
CA ARG A 46 17.73 5.37 1.17
C ARG A 46 18.90 4.64 1.84
N GLU A 47 19.38 3.57 1.26
CA GLU A 47 20.41 2.68 1.84
C GLU A 47 21.80 3.32 1.97
N SER A 48 22.01 4.51 1.41
CA SER A 48 23.22 5.31 1.61
C SER A 48 23.29 5.98 2.98
N ASP A 49 22.16 6.16 3.65
CA ASP A 49 22.04 6.69 5.01
C ASP A 49 21.27 5.67 5.86
N ILE A 50 21.93 5.11 6.87
CA ILE A 50 21.35 4.06 7.72
C ILE A 50 20.16 4.55 8.54
N GLY A 51 20.14 5.83 8.93
CA GLY A 51 19.04 6.44 9.67
C GLY A 51 17.79 6.59 8.77
N GLU A 52 17.98 7.11 7.56
CA GLU A 52 16.88 7.22 6.59
C GLU A 52 16.36 5.84 6.17
N ALA A 53 17.26 4.88 5.91
CA ALA A 53 16.87 3.50 5.58
C ALA A 53 16.05 2.86 6.70
N ALA A 54 16.44 3.06 7.96
CA ALA A 54 15.69 2.55 9.12
C ALA A 54 14.28 3.17 9.19
N LEU A 55 14.14 4.48 8.91
CA LEU A 55 12.82 5.12 8.85
C LEU A 55 11.95 4.58 7.72
N VAL A 56 12.53 4.29 6.54
CA VAL A 56 11.81 3.62 5.44
C VAL A 56 11.34 2.24 5.87
N ASP A 57 12.16 1.47 6.57
CA ASP A 57 11.79 0.15 7.07
C ASP A 57 10.68 0.26 8.12
N VAL A 58 10.80 1.15 9.12
CA VAL A 58 9.76 1.38 10.14
C VAL A 58 8.41 1.67 9.49
N TRP A 59 8.33 2.62 8.54
CA TRP A 59 7.05 2.96 7.91
C TRP A 59 6.53 1.90 6.93
N THR A 60 7.41 1.05 6.40
CA THR A 60 7.00 -0.15 5.64
C THR A 60 6.36 -1.19 6.58
N GLU A 61 6.90 -1.37 7.79
CA GLU A 61 6.32 -2.29 8.80
C GLU A 61 5.03 -1.72 9.41
N VAL A 62 4.94 -0.41 9.62
CA VAL A 62 3.70 0.26 10.06
C VAL A 62 2.61 0.06 9.01
N GLU A 63 2.92 0.19 7.73
CA GLU A 63 1.97 -0.14 6.65
C GLU A 63 1.53 -1.60 6.73
N ALA A 64 2.47 -2.54 6.84
CA ALA A 64 2.18 -3.96 6.83
C ALA A 64 1.35 -4.43 8.03
N HIS A 65 1.59 -3.88 9.22
CA HIS A 65 1.04 -4.39 10.47
C HIS A 65 -0.06 -3.51 11.08
N GLN A 66 -0.21 -2.27 10.63
CA GLN A 66 -1.21 -1.34 11.14
C GLN A 66 -2.17 -0.86 10.04
N TYR A 67 -1.63 -0.25 8.99
CA TYR A 67 -2.44 0.37 7.94
C TYR A 67 -3.16 -0.68 7.08
N TYR A 68 -2.42 -1.63 6.51
CA TYR A 68 -2.98 -2.66 5.64
C TYR A 68 -4.06 -3.50 6.34
N PRO A 69 -3.85 -4.02 7.59
CA PRO A 69 -4.88 -4.79 8.28
C PRO A 69 -6.13 -3.97 8.66
N ALA A 70 -6.01 -2.67 8.82
CA ALA A 70 -7.14 -1.80 9.08
C ALA A 70 -7.93 -1.45 7.82
N LEU A 71 -7.24 -1.26 6.68
CA LEU A 71 -7.86 -0.79 5.44
C LEU A 71 -8.33 -1.94 4.54
N SER A 72 -7.56 -3.02 4.45
CA SER A 72 -7.83 -4.10 3.49
C SER A 72 -9.19 -4.78 3.68
N PRO A 73 -9.72 -5.02 4.89
CA PRO A 73 -11.04 -5.63 5.03
C PRO A 73 -12.16 -4.78 4.41
N ILE A 74 -12.03 -3.44 4.47
CA ILE A 74 -13.00 -2.52 3.84
C ILE A 74 -13.02 -2.74 2.33
N VAL A 75 -11.84 -2.82 1.71
CA VAL A 75 -11.71 -3.07 0.27
C VAL A 75 -12.24 -4.46 -0.10
N PHE A 76 -11.93 -5.48 0.71
CA PHE A 76 -12.42 -6.83 0.47
C PHE A 76 -13.93 -6.91 0.55
N GLU A 77 -14.54 -6.32 1.59
CA GLU A 77 -15.99 -6.35 1.80
C GLU A 77 -16.75 -5.50 0.78
N CYS A 78 -16.25 -4.31 0.46
CA CYS A 78 -16.97 -3.39 -0.43
C CYS A 78 -16.78 -3.68 -1.93
N ILE A 79 -15.66 -4.30 -2.31
CA ILE A 79 -15.30 -4.44 -3.72
C ILE A 79 -15.05 -5.91 -4.07
N ILE A 80 -14.10 -6.56 -3.41
CA ILE A 80 -13.58 -7.84 -3.90
C ILE A 80 -14.58 -8.98 -3.70
N PHE A 81 -15.17 -9.12 -2.53
CA PHE A 81 -16.12 -10.21 -2.27
C PHE A 81 -17.44 -10.07 -3.04
N PRO A 82 -18.06 -8.89 -3.16
CA PRO A 82 -19.21 -8.71 -4.02
C PRO A 82 -18.95 -9.12 -5.48
N ILE A 83 -17.78 -8.73 -6.04
CA ILE A 83 -17.44 -9.05 -7.43
C ILE A 83 -17.10 -10.53 -7.62
N MET A 84 -16.23 -11.07 -6.75
CA MET A 84 -15.69 -12.42 -6.97
C MET A 84 -16.61 -13.53 -6.46
N ARG A 85 -17.44 -13.26 -5.46
CA ARG A 85 -18.26 -14.26 -4.77
C ARG A 85 -19.76 -13.97 -4.84
N GLY A 86 -20.17 -12.78 -5.31
CA GLY A 86 -21.56 -12.38 -5.33
C GLY A 86 -22.20 -12.25 -3.94
N VAL A 87 -21.38 -12.07 -2.89
CA VAL A 87 -21.88 -11.94 -1.51
C VAL A 87 -22.06 -10.47 -1.14
N PRO A 88 -23.09 -10.11 -0.35
CA PRO A 88 -23.26 -8.74 0.10
C PRO A 88 -22.15 -8.35 1.09
N THR A 89 -21.87 -7.04 1.15
CA THR A 89 -20.94 -6.44 2.11
C THR A 89 -21.32 -6.78 3.56
N ASN A 90 -20.38 -7.26 4.34
CA ASN A 90 -20.55 -7.41 5.79
C ASN A 90 -20.27 -6.09 6.48
N GLN A 91 -21.34 -5.34 6.79
CA GLN A 91 -21.22 -4.00 7.36
C GLN A 91 -20.51 -3.98 8.72
N GLN A 92 -20.69 -5.00 9.55
CA GLN A 92 -20.01 -5.07 10.85
C GLN A 92 -18.48 -5.09 10.67
N VAL A 93 -17.95 -5.88 9.73
CA VAL A 93 -16.51 -5.95 9.44
C VAL A 93 -16.00 -4.60 8.95
N VAL A 94 -16.79 -3.94 8.12
CA VAL A 94 -16.44 -2.59 7.60
C VAL A 94 -16.38 -1.59 8.75
N ASP A 95 -17.40 -1.54 9.61
CA ASP A 95 -17.46 -0.57 10.71
C ASP A 95 -16.31 -0.77 11.71
N GLU A 96 -16.02 -2.01 12.09
CA GLU A 96 -14.88 -2.33 12.96
C GLU A 96 -13.53 -1.92 12.33
N SER A 97 -13.41 -2.10 11.01
CA SER A 97 -12.19 -1.75 10.28
C SER A 97 -12.04 -0.25 10.11
N LEU A 98 -13.14 0.49 9.91
CA LEU A 98 -13.14 1.95 9.88
C LEU A 98 -12.65 2.54 11.22
N GLU A 99 -13.11 2.00 12.36
CA GLU A 99 -12.64 2.46 13.67
C GLU A 99 -11.13 2.20 13.88
N LYS A 100 -10.62 1.07 13.39
CA LYS A 100 -9.17 0.81 13.41
C LYS A 100 -8.43 1.76 12.49
N LEU A 101 -8.94 1.99 11.28
CA LEU A 101 -8.31 2.86 10.29
C LEU A 101 -8.25 4.31 10.78
N LYS A 102 -9.28 4.84 11.43
CA LYS A 102 -9.26 6.18 12.03
C LYS A 102 -8.08 6.37 12.97
N LYS A 103 -7.84 5.43 13.90
CA LYS A 103 -6.71 5.48 14.84
C LYS A 103 -5.35 5.47 14.14
N VAL A 104 -5.24 4.70 13.06
CA VAL A 104 -4.02 4.68 12.24
C VAL A 104 -3.85 6.02 11.54
N LEU A 105 -4.91 6.56 10.93
CA LEU A 105 -4.86 7.85 10.23
C LEU A 105 -4.53 9.02 11.16
N GLU A 106 -4.92 9.02 12.43
CA GLU A 106 -4.47 10.00 13.43
C GLU A 106 -2.94 10.02 13.58
N THR A 107 -2.31 8.85 13.62
CA THR A 107 -0.84 8.73 13.66
C THR A 107 -0.19 9.24 12.37
N TYR A 108 -0.78 8.92 11.22
CA TYR A 108 -0.31 9.40 9.92
C TYR A 108 -0.46 10.91 9.78
N GLU A 109 -1.59 11.47 10.23
CA GLU A 109 -1.85 12.91 10.21
C GLU A 109 -0.81 13.66 11.03
N ALA A 110 -0.53 13.20 12.26
CA ALA A 110 0.50 13.77 13.10
C ALA A 110 1.90 13.67 12.45
N ARG A 111 2.22 12.56 11.81
CA ARG A 111 3.50 12.38 11.11
C ARG A 111 3.63 13.30 9.90
N LEU A 112 2.61 13.33 9.06
CA LEU A 112 2.61 14.09 7.81
C LEU A 112 2.42 15.61 8.02
N SER A 113 1.97 16.04 9.20
CA SER A 113 2.02 17.45 9.61
C SER A 113 3.46 17.96 9.85
N ALA A 114 4.38 17.05 10.19
CA ALA A 114 5.77 17.37 10.50
C ALA A 114 6.76 17.05 9.37
N SER A 115 6.34 16.30 8.35
CA SER A 115 7.20 15.92 7.22
C SER A 115 6.36 15.68 5.96
N ARG A 116 6.97 15.88 4.80
CA ARG A 116 6.30 15.77 3.51
C ARG A 116 5.87 14.34 3.15
N TYR A 117 6.64 13.33 3.63
CA TYR A 117 6.41 11.91 3.38
C TYR A 117 6.58 11.14 4.69
N LEU A 118 6.20 9.87 4.67
CA LEU A 118 6.20 9.04 5.89
C LEU A 118 7.60 8.85 6.51
N ALA A 119 8.63 8.61 5.70
CA ALA A 119 9.99 8.43 6.21
C ALA A 119 10.76 9.74 6.39
N GLY A 120 10.28 10.89 5.88
CA GLY A 120 10.95 12.20 5.96
C GLY A 120 10.50 13.13 4.85
N ASP A 121 11.36 14.06 4.44
CA ASP A 121 11.06 15.02 3.37
C ASP A 121 11.40 14.48 1.97
N PHE A 122 11.55 13.18 1.84
CA PHE A 122 11.84 12.46 0.61
C PHE A 122 10.84 11.35 0.36
N LEU A 123 10.48 11.17 -0.92
CA LEU A 123 9.66 10.02 -1.33
C LEU A 123 10.44 8.72 -1.13
N SER A 124 9.80 7.73 -0.54
CA SER A 124 10.40 6.43 -0.26
C SER A 124 9.52 5.26 -0.71
N PHE A 125 10.06 4.06 -0.60
CA PHE A 125 9.30 2.83 -0.80
C PHE A 125 8.12 2.71 0.18
N ALA A 126 8.27 3.20 1.41
CA ALA A 126 7.20 3.20 2.40
C ALA A 126 5.94 3.91 1.89
N ASP A 127 6.10 5.09 1.24
CA ASP A 127 4.97 5.82 0.68
C ASP A 127 4.32 5.07 -0.48
N LEU A 128 5.13 4.55 -1.41
CA LEU A 128 4.64 3.88 -2.60
C LEU A 128 3.94 2.56 -2.29
N ASN A 129 4.30 1.89 -1.20
CA ASN A 129 3.71 0.63 -0.80
C ASN A 129 2.23 0.76 -0.40
N HIS A 130 1.81 1.95 0.02
CA HIS A 130 0.41 2.24 0.36
C HIS A 130 -0.51 2.32 -0.87
N PHE A 131 0.06 2.61 -2.05
CA PHE A 131 -0.71 2.95 -3.25
C PHE A 131 -1.76 1.90 -3.62
N PRO A 132 -1.48 0.58 -3.71
CA PRO A 132 -2.42 -0.36 -4.29
C PRO A 132 -3.75 -0.45 -3.54
N PHE A 133 -3.69 -0.61 -2.22
CA PHE A 133 -4.91 -0.76 -1.42
C PHE A 133 -5.62 0.57 -1.14
N THR A 134 -4.87 1.65 -0.98
CA THR A 134 -5.46 3.00 -0.84
C THR A 134 -6.21 3.39 -2.11
N TYR A 135 -5.68 3.03 -3.29
CA TYR A 135 -6.35 3.28 -4.56
C TYR A 135 -7.75 2.64 -4.62
N TYR A 136 -7.85 1.38 -4.20
CA TYR A 136 -9.14 0.70 -4.14
C TYR A 136 -10.03 1.22 -3.00
N PHE A 137 -9.46 1.58 -1.86
CA PHE A 137 -10.22 2.21 -0.78
C PHE A 137 -10.89 3.51 -1.24
N MET A 138 -10.21 4.33 -2.04
CA MET A 138 -10.76 5.56 -2.62
C MET A 138 -11.91 5.32 -3.62
N ALA A 139 -12.12 4.09 -4.07
CA ALA A 139 -13.28 3.69 -4.87
C ALA A 139 -14.46 3.17 -4.02
N THR A 140 -14.31 3.07 -2.69
CA THR A 140 -15.38 2.67 -1.77
C THR A 140 -16.24 3.88 -1.35
N PRO A 141 -17.45 3.66 -0.81
CA PRO A 141 -18.27 4.74 -0.23
C PRO A 141 -17.61 5.49 0.94
N TYR A 142 -16.53 4.98 1.50
CA TYR A 142 -15.84 5.50 2.68
C TYR A 142 -14.62 6.37 2.35
N ALA A 143 -14.38 6.68 1.08
CA ALA A 143 -13.27 7.53 0.63
C ALA A 143 -13.21 8.89 1.33
N SER A 144 -14.38 9.47 1.66
CA SER A 144 -14.48 10.75 2.38
C SER A 144 -13.88 10.74 3.79
N LEU A 145 -13.53 9.57 4.35
CA LEU A 145 -12.80 9.48 5.61
C LEU A 145 -11.50 10.29 5.58
N PHE A 146 -10.82 10.34 4.43
CA PHE A 146 -9.58 11.10 4.28
C PHE A 146 -9.77 12.62 4.37
N ASP A 147 -10.99 13.14 4.19
CA ASP A 147 -11.29 14.57 4.30
C ASP A 147 -11.09 15.10 5.74
N ALA A 148 -11.19 14.21 6.75
CA ALA A 148 -10.92 14.53 8.14
C ALA A 148 -9.42 14.63 8.48
N TYR A 149 -8.54 14.24 7.57
CA TYR A 149 -7.08 14.16 7.75
C TYR A 149 -6.36 14.92 6.61
N PRO A 150 -6.26 16.26 6.70
CA PRO A 150 -5.82 17.10 5.58
C PRO A 150 -4.39 16.81 5.12
N HIS A 151 -3.44 16.46 6.02
CA HIS A 151 -2.07 16.13 5.63
C HIS A 151 -2.00 14.75 4.96
N VAL A 152 -2.77 13.76 5.44
CA VAL A 152 -2.90 12.44 4.78
C VAL A 152 -3.51 12.61 3.39
N LYS A 153 -4.55 13.43 3.27
CA LYS A 153 -5.19 13.72 1.97
C LYS A 153 -4.21 14.37 1.00
N ALA A 154 -3.49 15.39 1.43
CA ALA A 154 -2.49 16.08 0.61
C ALA A 154 -1.35 15.14 0.18
N TRP A 155 -0.87 14.29 1.09
CA TRP A 155 0.11 13.25 0.80
C TRP A 155 -0.41 12.28 -0.28
N TRP A 156 -1.63 11.78 -0.14
CA TRP A 156 -2.25 10.89 -1.11
C TRP A 156 -2.40 11.56 -2.49
N GLU A 157 -2.92 12.78 -2.54
CA GLU A 157 -3.05 13.56 -3.78
C GLU A 157 -1.69 13.79 -4.44
N GLY A 158 -0.67 14.08 -3.63
CA GLY A 158 0.72 14.20 -4.07
C GLY A 158 1.25 12.91 -4.71
N LEU A 159 0.97 11.75 -4.13
CA LEU A 159 1.30 10.45 -4.73
C LEU A 159 0.57 10.25 -6.06
N MET A 160 -0.75 10.49 -6.09
CA MET A 160 -1.58 10.34 -7.29
C MET A 160 -1.20 11.30 -8.43
N SER A 161 -0.60 12.45 -8.12
CA SER A 161 -0.13 13.41 -9.12
C SER A 161 1.08 12.92 -9.92
N ARG A 162 1.82 11.91 -9.41
CA ARG A 162 3.07 11.42 -10.02
C ARG A 162 2.84 10.74 -11.35
N PRO A 163 3.67 11.01 -12.39
CA PRO A 163 3.50 10.39 -13.71
C PRO A 163 3.53 8.85 -13.68
N SER A 164 4.40 8.26 -12.85
CA SER A 164 4.48 6.80 -12.69
C SER A 164 3.20 6.19 -12.10
N ILE A 165 2.62 6.85 -11.10
CA ILE A 165 1.35 6.42 -10.49
C ILE A 165 0.19 6.59 -11.47
N LYS A 166 0.09 7.73 -12.16
CA LYS A 166 -0.91 7.95 -13.21
C LYS A 166 -0.87 6.88 -14.30
N LYS A 167 0.34 6.49 -14.72
CA LYS A 167 0.52 5.44 -15.73
C LYS A 167 0.03 4.08 -15.25
N ILE A 168 0.22 3.75 -13.99
CA ILE A 168 -0.25 2.48 -13.40
C ILE A 168 -1.76 2.55 -13.18
N SER A 169 -2.27 3.60 -12.54
CA SER A 169 -3.68 3.76 -12.20
C SER A 169 -4.59 3.80 -13.44
N ALA A 170 -4.11 4.31 -14.57
CA ALA A 170 -4.86 4.29 -15.82
C ALA A 170 -5.21 2.86 -16.33
N ASN A 171 -4.47 1.85 -15.87
CA ASN A 171 -4.71 0.45 -16.22
C ASN A 171 -5.36 -0.35 -15.07
N MET A 172 -5.62 0.28 -13.94
CA MET A 172 -6.33 -0.35 -12.82
C MET A 172 -7.84 -0.16 -12.98
N PRO A 173 -8.64 -1.20 -12.69
CA PRO A 173 -10.10 -1.05 -12.76
C PRO A 173 -10.58 -0.04 -11.72
N THR A 174 -11.48 0.85 -12.14
CA THR A 174 -12.09 1.90 -11.30
C THR A 174 -13.61 1.75 -11.18
N LYS A 175 -14.19 0.90 -12.00
CA LYS A 175 -15.63 0.57 -11.97
C LYS A 175 -15.76 -0.89 -11.57
N PHE A 176 -16.48 -1.10 -10.49
CA PHE A 176 -16.73 -2.40 -9.88
C PHE A 176 -18.23 -2.66 -9.82
#